data_c63d2ababfd2b8d1d3530450a565744e
#
_entry.id   c63d2ababfd2b8d1d3530450a565744e
#
_cell.length_a   1.000
_cell.length_b   1.000
_cell.length_c   1.000
_cell.angle_alpha   90.00
_cell.angle_beta   90.00
_cell.angle_gamma   90.00
#
_symmetry.space_group_name_H-M   'P 1'
#
loop_
_entity.id
_entity.type
_entity.pdbx_description
1 polymer ?
#
loop_
_entity_poly.entity_id
_entity_poly.type
_entity_poly.pdbx_seq_one_letter_code
_entity_poly.pdbx_strand_id
1 'polypeptide(L)'
;MTRQINTYLILALLLMGIGACDPNAEEDTSQNGTIRLQVWAHAGQQAEREVLQSQVTRFSQQSGDVDVKLTFIPERDYNAQVQAAAIAGDLPDVLEFDGPYLYNYIWQGHLLPLENLLPSTLVSDLLPSITTQGTYDQHLYSVGVFDSGLGLFARKSALDAIGARIPSNAAEAWSIAEFNQILSKLAEQDQDRMVLDLKLNYRGEWFSYGFSPILQSAGADLIDRRDYQNSQGVLNNPAAVAALQHLQDWITAGYVDPNLDDAAFVNGQVALSWVGHWAYADYKQAWPSDLLLLPLPDFGHGSKTGQGSWNWGISRTSHHPSVAAQFISFLLSVDEVLRMSNANGAVPGTRSAVQRSLHYGDDGELRLFADQLMQGVSMPRPKTPAYPAITAEFQKAFQQIRHGVDVSQVLDQAAQRIDQDIKDNQGYPAAR
;
A
#
# COMPACT_ATOMS: atom_id res chain seq x y z
N MET A 1 -25.33 77.62 16.17
CA MET A 1 -24.28 78.40 15.48
C MET A 1 -23.60 77.44 14.53
N THR A 2 -24.08 77.40 13.28
CA THR A 2 -23.41 77.87 12.03
C THR A 2 -22.04 77.29 11.81
N ARG A 3 -21.79 76.49 10.78
CA ARG A 3 -21.89 76.75 9.35
C ARG A 3 -21.67 75.48 8.51
N GLN A 4 -22.57 75.30 7.54
CA GLN A 4 -22.38 74.50 6.34
C GLN A 4 -21.27 75.14 5.48
N ILE A 5 -20.48 74.33 4.79
CA ILE A 5 -19.91 74.69 3.49
C ILE A 5 -19.97 73.44 2.59
N ASN A 6 -20.78 73.56 1.54
CA ASN A 6 -20.79 72.73 0.32
C ASN A 6 -19.50 72.97 -0.47
N THR A 7 -18.98 71.96 -1.13
CA THR A 7 -18.24 72.18 -2.38
C THR A 7 -18.46 70.98 -3.33
N TYR A 8 -18.79 71.29 -4.55
CA TYR A 8 -19.24 70.51 -5.67
C TYR A 8 -18.15 69.63 -6.28
N LEU A 9 -18.51 68.44 -6.62
CA LEU A 9 -18.43 67.74 -7.92
C LEU A 9 -17.34 68.19 -8.92
N ILE A 10 -16.44 67.27 -9.26
CA ILE A 10 -15.95 67.07 -10.62
C ILE A 10 -15.90 65.56 -10.90
N LEU A 11 -16.79 65.10 -11.78
CA LEU A 11 -16.90 63.78 -12.35
C LEU A 11 -15.94 63.72 -13.52
N ALA A 12 -14.81 63.01 -13.37
CA ALA A 12 -13.96 62.63 -14.49
C ALA A 12 -14.15 61.13 -14.77
N LEU A 13 -14.91 60.85 -15.83
CA LEU A 13 -14.94 59.53 -16.44
C LEU A 13 -13.56 59.19 -17.00
N LEU A 14 -12.88 58.26 -16.33
CA LEU A 14 -11.81 57.49 -16.95
C LEU A 14 -12.38 56.11 -17.29
N LEU A 15 -12.73 55.89 -18.54
CA LEU A 15 -12.86 54.59 -19.16
C LEU A 15 -11.47 53.92 -19.18
N MET A 16 -11.18 53.13 -18.14
CA MET A 16 -10.12 52.13 -18.24
C MET A 16 -10.75 50.83 -18.66
N GLY A 17 -10.32 50.35 -19.83
CA GLY A 17 -10.70 49.07 -20.36
C GLY A 17 -10.40 47.95 -19.34
N ILE A 18 -11.44 47.22 -19.02
CA ILE A 18 -11.31 45.92 -18.37
C ILE A 18 -10.70 45.01 -19.40
N GLY A 19 -9.35 44.94 -19.43
CA GLY A 19 -8.66 43.80 -20.01
C GLY A 19 -9.06 42.60 -19.15
N ALA A 20 -9.85 41.71 -19.69
CA ALA A 20 -10.02 40.39 -19.16
C ALA A 20 -8.61 39.76 -19.05
N CYS A 21 -8.05 39.69 -17.85
CA CYS A 21 -6.99 38.74 -17.58
C CYS A 21 -7.62 37.37 -17.68
N ASP A 22 -7.46 36.73 -18.82
CA ASP A 22 -7.45 35.29 -18.92
C ASP A 22 -6.40 34.80 -17.91
N PRO A 23 -6.76 33.94 -16.95
CA PRO A 23 -5.73 33.25 -16.20
C PRO A 23 -5.12 32.25 -17.17
N ASN A 24 -4.07 32.68 -17.88
CA ASN A 24 -3.24 31.81 -18.68
C ASN A 24 -2.89 30.62 -17.81
N ALA A 25 -3.41 29.47 -18.15
CA ALA A 25 -2.72 28.22 -17.95
C ALA A 25 -1.28 28.48 -18.43
N GLU A 26 -0.31 28.49 -17.52
CA GLU A 26 1.10 28.41 -17.91
C GLU A 26 1.22 27.19 -18.79
N GLU A 27 1.47 27.38 -20.09
CA GLU A 27 1.83 26.28 -20.97
C GLU A 27 3.04 25.61 -20.33
N ASP A 28 2.87 24.33 -19.99
CA ASP A 28 3.84 23.47 -19.30
C ASP A 28 5.01 23.08 -20.22
N THR A 29 5.35 23.94 -21.16
CA THR A 29 6.51 23.84 -22.04
C THR A 29 7.56 24.85 -21.61
N SER A 30 8.77 24.35 -21.29
CA SER A 30 9.93 25.23 -21.12
C SER A 30 10.19 25.98 -22.43
N GLN A 31 10.85 27.15 -22.35
CA GLN A 31 11.18 28.00 -23.51
C GLN A 31 12.00 27.30 -24.63
N ASN A 32 12.39 26.02 -24.45
CA ASN A 32 13.17 25.19 -25.39
C ASN A 32 12.41 23.99 -25.97
N GLY A 33 11.07 23.92 -25.83
CA GLY A 33 10.32 22.77 -26.34
C GLY A 33 10.44 21.48 -25.50
N THR A 34 11.06 21.54 -24.31
CA THR A 34 11.18 20.43 -23.37
C THR A 34 9.84 20.21 -22.64
N ILE A 35 9.32 19.00 -22.66
CA ILE A 35 8.11 18.61 -21.93
C ILE A 35 8.47 18.44 -20.46
N ARG A 36 7.72 19.10 -19.58
CA ARG A 36 7.82 18.90 -18.14
C ARG A 36 6.76 17.87 -17.67
N LEU A 37 7.21 16.71 -17.22
CA LEU A 37 6.34 15.65 -16.70
C LEU A 37 6.34 15.70 -15.16
N GLN A 38 5.19 15.97 -14.57
CA GLN A 38 5.02 15.96 -13.11
C GLN A 38 4.72 14.57 -12.61
N VAL A 39 5.51 14.07 -11.65
CA VAL A 39 5.40 12.72 -11.10
C VAL A 39 5.36 12.79 -9.59
N TRP A 40 4.34 12.19 -8.97
CA TRP A 40 4.26 12.00 -7.52
C TRP A 40 4.50 10.55 -7.17
N ALA A 41 5.38 10.33 -6.20
CA ALA A 41 5.67 9.01 -5.66
C ALA A 41 5.62 9.03 -4.12
N HIS A 42 5.35 7.89 -3.52
CA HIS A 42 5.43 7.76 -2.07
C HIS A 42 6.89 7.88 -1.58
N ALA A 43 7.06 8.40 -0.38
CA ALA A 43 8.36 8.49 0.26
C ALA A 43 8.68 7.16 0.99
N GLY A 44 8.86 6.08 0.23
CA GLY A 44 9.26 4.77 0.74
C GLY A 44 10.63 4.76 1.43
N GLN A 45 11.32 3.64 1.40
CA GLN A 45 12.66 3.50 1.95
C GLN A 45 13.68 4.42 1.26
N GLN A 46 14.80 4.72 1.91
CA GLN A 46 15.84 5.57 1.31
C GLN A 46 16.37 4.95 0.02
N ALA A 47 16.71 3.65 0.01
CA ALA A 47 17.21 2.96 -1.17
C ALA A 47 16.22 2.99 -2.34
N GLU A 48 14.92 2.87 -2.06
CA GLU A 48 13.86 2.96 -3.05
C GLU A 48 13.80 4.35 -3.69
N ARG A 49 13.84 5.42 -2.88
CA ARG A 49 13.89 6.81 -3.39
C ARG A 49 15.13 7.08 -4.24
N GLU A 50 16.29 6.57 -3.83
CA GLU A 50 17.55 6.72 -4.58
C GLU A 50 17.47 6.02 -5.95
N VAL A 51 16.90 4.82 -6.00
CA VAL A 51 16.67 4.10 -7.26
C VAL A 51 15.70 4.87 -8.15
N LEU A 52 14.55 5.31 -7.63
CA LEU A 52 13.57 6.04 -8.43
C LEU A 52 14.14 7.37 -8.96
N GLN A 53 14.89 8.12 -8.16
CA GLN A 53 15.60 9.33 -8.60
C GLN A 53 16.59 9.04 -9.73
N SER A 54 17.31 7.92 -9.62
CA SER A 54 18.25 7.46 -10.67
C SER A 54 17.50 7.02 -11.94
N GLN A 55 16.33 6.37 -11.82
CA GLN A 55 15.46 6.00 -12.93
C GLN A 55 14.94 7.23 -13.67
N VAL A 56 14.46 8.24 -12.94
CA VAL A 56 14.04 9.53 -13.51
C VAL A 56 15.18 10.16 -14.31
N THR A 57 16.40 10.20 -13.75
CA THR A 57 17.57 10.75 -14.43
C THR A 57 17.87 10.02 -15.73
N ARG A 58 17.84 8.67 -15.72
CA ARG A 58 18.08 7.86 -16.94
C ARG A 58 16.99 8.07 -17.98
N PHE A 59 15.73 8.12 -17.56
CA PHE A 59 14.63 8.37 -18.48
C PHE A 59 14.76 9.72 -19.18
N SER A 60 15.01 10.81 -18.43
CA SER A 60 15.22 12.15 -19.01
C SER A 60 16.41 12.19 -19.98
N GLN A 61 17.51 11.49 -19.65
CA GLN A 61 18.67 11.39 -20.55
C GLN A 61 18.36 10.64 -21.85
N GLN A 62 17.55 9.58 -21.79
CA GLN A 62 17.18 8.78 -22.97
C GLN A 62 16.16 9.49 -23.84
N SER A 63 15.22 10.21 -23.27
CA SER A 63 14.18 10.93 -23.98
C SER A 63 14.69 12.21 -24.62
N GLY A 64 15.67 12.88 -24.00
CA GLY A 64 16.34 14.08 -24.52
C GLY A 64 15.52 15.37 -24.46
N ASP A 65 14.20 15.26 -24.54
CA ASP A 65 13.24 16.37 -24.57
C ASP A 65 12.22 16.33 -23.40
N VAL A 66 12.43 15.45 -22.42
CA VAL A 66 11.54 15.31 -21.24
C VAL A 66 12.31 15.62 -19.96
N ASP A 67 11.80 16.59 -19.20
CA ASP A 67 12.22 16.91 -17.83
C ASP A 67 11.20 16.37 -16.82
N VAL A 68 11.58 15.39 -15.99
CA VAL A 68 10.70 14.78 -14.99
C VAL A 68 10.87 15.48 -13.65
N LYS A 69 9.80 16.15 -13.18
CA LYS A 69 9.72 16.71 -11.83
C LYS A 69 9.13 15.68 -10.87
N LEU A 70 10.01 14.95 -10.19
CA LEU A 70 9.63 13.98 -9.17
C LEU A 70 9.39 14.65 -7.82
N THR A 71 8.25 14.36 -7.19
CA THR A 71 7.90 14.78 -5.83
C THR A 71 7.62 13.56 -4.97
N PHE A 72 8.34 13.43 -3.84
CA PHE A 72 8.05 12.39 -2.85
C PHE A 72 7.10 12.91 -1.78
N ILE A 73 6.04 12.15 -1.52
CA ILE A 73 5.02 12.46 -0.52
C ILE A 73 5.05 11.39 0.56
N PRO A 74 5.09 11.77 1.86
CA PRO A 74 4.99 10.79 2.95
C PRO A 74 3.74 9.91 2.81
N GLU A 75 3.90 8.61 2.98
CA GLU A 75 2.85 7.61 2.80
C GLU A 75 1.56 7.96 3.55
N ARG A 76 1.68 8.36 4.83
CA ARG A 76 0.54 8.73 5.68
C ARG A 76 -0.28 9.91 5.14
N ASP A 77 0.34 10.80 4.37
CA ASP A 77 -0.26 12.05 3.87
C ASP A 77 -0.66 11.92 2.39
N TYR A 78 -0.26 10.83 1.72
CA TYR A 78 -0.34 10.66 0.27
C TYR A 78 -1.77 10.81 -0.26
N ASN A 79 -2.71 10.02 0.28
CA ASN A 79 -4.10 10.06 -0.17
C ASN A 79 -4.76 11.43 0.08
N ALA A 80 -4.48 12.07 1.21
CA ALA A 80 -5.01 13.40 1.50
C ALA A 80 -4.48 14.46 0.51
N GLN A 81 -3.20 14.36 0.13
CA GLN A 81 -2.60 15.25 -0.87
C GLN A 81 -3.20 15.04 -2.27
N VAL A 82 -3.40 13.78 -2.69
CA VAL A 82 -4.08 13.49 -3.96
C VAL A 82 -5.50 14.06 -3.97
N GLN A 83 -6.27 13.90 -2.90
CA GLN A 83 -7.62 14.45 -2.81
C GLN A 83 -7.62 16.00 -2.87
N ALA A 84 -6.68 16.65 -2.19
CA ALA A 84 -6.56 18.10 -2.22
C ALA A 84 -6.19 18.61 -3.62
N ALA A 85 -5.24 17.99 -4.28
CA ALA A 85 -4.84 18.33 -5.65
C ALA A 85 -5.97 18.07 -6.66
N ALA A 86 -6.71 16.98 -6.51
CA ALA A 86 -7.87 16.68 -7.37
C ALA A 86 -8.96 17.76 -7.27
N ILE A 87 -9.25 18.24 -6.06
CA ILE A 87 -10.21 19.35 -5.84
C ILE A 87 -9.69 20.65 -6.46
N ALA A 88 -8.37 20.90 -6.39
CA ALA A 88 -7.75 22.08 -6.98
C ALA A 88 -7.61 21.99 -8.52
N GLY A 89 -7.81 20.80 -9.13
CA GLY A 89 -7.55 20.57 -10.54
C GLY A 89 -6.05 20.51 -10.89
N ASP A 90 -5.20 20.22 -9.91
CA ASP A 90 -3.72 20.27 -9.99
C ASP A 90 -3.09 18.90 -9.69
N LEU A 91 -3.69 17.84 -10.23
CA LEU A 91 -3.09 16.51 -10.16
C LEU A 91 -1.84 16.44 -11.04
N PRO A 92 -0.76 15.73 -10.60
CA PRO A 92 0.40 15.50 -11.46
C PRO A 92 0.04 14.62 -12.66
N ASP A 93 0.90 14.55 -13.68
CA ASP A 93 0.70 13.69 -14.84
C ASP A 93 0.68 12.20 -14.46
N VAL A 94 1.59 11.81 -13.58
CA VAL A 94 1.76 10.42 -13.12
C VAL A 94 1.68 10.35 -11.60
N LEU A 95 0.86 9.43 -11.12
CA LEU A 95 0.67 9.13 -9.71
C LEU A 95 1.20 7.72 -9.41
N GLU A 96 2.05 7.59 -8.40
CA GLU A 96 2.26 6.33 -7.71
C GLU A 96 1.38 6.32 -6.45
N PHE A 97 0.52 5.34 -6.29
CA PHE A 97 -0.41 5.26 -5.16
C PHE A 97 -0.58 3.83 -4.67
N ASP A 98 -0.96 3.67 -3.40
CA ASP A 98 -1.25 2.34 -2.87
C ASP A 98 -2.49 1.74 -3.57
N GLY A 99 -2.31 0.53 -4.11
CA GLY A 99 -3.21 -0.11 -5.06
C GLY A 99 -4.70 -0.13 -4.71
N PRO A 100 -5.14 -0.34 -3.46
CA PRO A 100 -6.57 -0.38 -3.14
C PRO A 100 -7.28 0.98 -3.26
N TYR A 101 -6.55 2.10 -3.30
CA TYR A 101 -7.15 3.41 -3.60
C TYR A 101 -7.56 3.59 -5.06
N LEU A 102 -7.08 2.72 -5.96
CA LEU A 102 -7.41 2.73 -7.39
C LEU A 102 -8.91 2.92 -7.63
N TYR A 103 -9.73 2.12 -6.94
CA TYR A 103 -11.17 2.06 -7.20
C TYR A 103 -11.88 3.35 -6.81
N ASN A 104 -11.42 4.00 -5.75
CA ASN A 104 -11.91 5.31 -5.33
C ASN A 104 -11.47 6.40 -6.32
N TYR A 105 -10.22 6.38 -6.78
CA TYR A 105 -9.72 7.34 -7.76
C TYR A 105 -10.40 7.21 -9.13
N ILE A 106 -10.71 5.99 -9.56
CA ILE A 106 -11.49 5.76 -10.80
C ILE A 106 -12.92 6.28 -10.63
N TRP A 107 -13.57 5.96 -9.52
CA TRP A 107 -14.93 6.42 -9.23
C TRP A 107 -15.04 7.94 -9.22
N GLN A 108 -14.02 8.64 -8.73
CA GLN A 108 -13.91 10.10 -8.76
C GLN A 108 -13.47 10.66 -10.13
N GLY A 109 -13.10 9.81 -11.08
CA GLY A 109 -12.70 10.24 -12.42
C GLY A 109 -11.27 10.78 -12.53
N HIS A 110 -10.36 10.39 -11.63
CA HIS A 110 -9.00 10.94 -11.59
C HIS A 110 -8.02 10.25 -12.53
N LEU A 111 -8.28 9.03 -13.01
CA LEU A 111 -7.33 8.22 -13.75
C LEU A 111 -7.78 7.96 -15.20
N LEU A 112 -6.82 7.77 -16.09
CA LEU A 112 -7.00 7.31 -17.47
C LEU A 112 -6.84 5.81 -17.58
N PRO A 113 -7.61 5.12 -18.45
CA PRO A 113 -7.32 3.75 -18.87
C PRO A 113 -5.97 3.66 -19.60
N LEU A 114 -5.20 2.61 -19.31
CA LEU A 114 -3.83 2.42 -19.79
C LEU A 114 -3.69 1.45 -20.98
N GLU A 115 -4.71 0.65 -21.30
CA GLU A 115 -4.62 -0.43 -22.29
C GLU A 115 -4.26 0.03 -23.71
N ASN A 116 -4.58 1.27 -24.07
CA ASN A 116 -4.22 1.86 -25.36
C ASN A 116 -2.96 2.75 -25.31
N LEU A 117 -2.39 2.92 -24.12
CA LEU A 117 -1.22 3.76 -23.88
C LEU A 117 0.05 2.92 -23.67
N LEU A 118 -0.08 1.74 -23.06
CA LEU A 118 1.05 0.83 -22.81
C LEU A 118 1.19 -0.22 -23.91
N PRO A 119 2.41 -0.65 -24.26
CA PRO A 119 2.64 -1.75 -25.18
C PRO A 119 1.99 -3.05 -24.66
N SER A 120 1.26 -3.77 -25.53
CA SER A 120 0.61 -5.04 -25.17
C SER A 120 1.59 -6.12 -24.72
N THR A 121 2.81 -6.12 -25.24
CA THR A 121 3.89 -7.04 -24.83
C THR A 121 4.31 -6.80 -23.38
N LEU A 122 4.34 -5.55 -22.96
CA LEU A 122 4.66 -5.18 -21.59
C LEU A 122 3.52 -5.59 -20.64
N VAL A 123 2.27 -5.30 -21.00
CA VAL A 123 1.09 -5.69 -20.20
C VAL A 123 1.01 -7.21 -20.05
N SER A 124 1.35 -8.00 -21.08
CA SER A 124 1.35 -9.46 -21.03
C SER A 124 2.46 -10.05 -20.15
N ASP A 125 3.54 -9.31 -19.90
CA ASP A 125 4.64 -9.73 -19.00
C ASP A 125 4.36 -9.41 -17.52
N LEU A 126 3.37 -8.58 -17.20
CA LEU A 126 2.99 -8.28 -15.82
C LEU A 126 2.55 -9.55 -15.08
N LEU A 127 2.80 -9.59 -13.77
CA LEU A 127 2.24 -10.63 -12.91
C LEU A 127 0.70 -10.56 -12.90
N PRO A 128 0.00 -11.70 -12.81
CA PRO A 128 -1.47 -11.72 -12.72
C PRO A 128 -2.02 -10.92 -11.55
N SER A 129 -1.31 -10.88 -10.43
CA SER A 129 -1.65 -10.08 -9.26
C SER A 129 -1.67 -8.58 -9.57
N ILE A 130 -0.68 -8.08 -10.30
CA ILE A 130 -0.57 -6.68 -10.76
C ILE A 130 -1.73 -6.32 -11.69
N THR A 131 -1.95 -7.12 -12.73
CA THR A 131 -3.04 -6.86 -13.69
C THR A 131 -4.41 -6.95 -13.03
N THR A 132 -4.61 -7.94 -12.15
CA THR A 132 -5.86 -8.10 -11.40
C THR A 132 -6.13 -6.90 -10.49
N GLN A 133 -5.12 -6.39 -9.80
CA GLN A 133 -5.25 -5.22 -8.94
C GLN A 133 -5.51 -3.94 -9.74
N GLY A 134 -4.77 -3.77 -10.87
CA GLY A 134 -4.86 -2.57 -11.70
C GLY A 134 -6.11 -2.48 -12.58
N THR A 135 -6.94 -3.53 -12.61
CA THR A 135 -8.11 -3.61 -13.51
C THR A 135 -9.42 -3.33 -12.75
N TYR A 136 -10.22 -2.44 -13.32
CA TYR A 136 -11.58 -2.15 -12.90
C TYR A 136 -12.49 -2.08 -14.14
N ASP A 137 -13.66 -2.73 -14.06
CA ASP A 137 -14.65 -2.79 -15.16
C ASP A 137 -14.02 -3.11 -16.54
N GLN A 138 -13.16 -4.13 -16.57
CA GLN A 138 -12.43 -4.62 -17.74
C GLN A 138 -11.36 -3.67 -18.31
N HIS A 139 -11.11 -2.52 -17.70
CA HIS A 139 -10.09 -1.56 -18.10
C HIS A 139 -8.91 -1.58 -17.12
N LEU A 140 -7.69 -1.49 -17.68
CA LEU A 140 -6.46 -1.38 -16.90
C LEU A 140 -6.19 0.10 -16.61
N TYR A 141 -6.16 0.49 -15.34
CA TYR A 141 -5.91 1.88 -14.90
C TYR A 141 -4.59 2.08 -14.20
N SER A 142 -3.99 1.00 -13.70
CA SER A 142 -2.69 1.10 -13.05
C SER A 142 -1.86 -0.15 -13.24
N VAL A 143 -0.55 0.00 -13.04
CA VAL A 143 0.43 -1.09 -13.09
C VAL A 143 1.42 -0.94 -11.95
N GLY A 144 1.86 -2.06 -11.37
CA GLY A 144 2.89 -2.10 -10.33
C GLY A 144 4.24 -2.48 -10.93
N VAL A 145 5.29 -1.78 -10.54
CA VAL A 145 6.68 -2.17 -10.84
C VAL A 145 7.10 -3.37 -10.00
N PHE A 146 6.47 -3.53 -8.85
CA PHE A 146 6.65 -4.64 -7.92
C PHE A 146 5.32 -5.02 -7.27
N ASP A 147 5.26 -6.22 -6.69
CA ASP A 147 4.19 -6.66 -5.82
C ASP A 147 4.74 -6.96 -4.42
N SER A 148 3.87 -7.20 -3.47
CA SER A 148 4.21 -7.28 -2.07
C SER A 148 3.50 -8.45 -1.40
N GLY A 149 4.09 -8.92 -0.31
CA GLY A 149 3.53 -9.92 0.57
C GLY A 149 4.04 -9.74 1.99
N LEU A 150 3.37 -10.39 2.93
CA LEU A 150 3.77 -10.47 4.32
C LEU A 150 4.28 -11.86 4.65
N GLY A 151 5.20 -11.92 5.61
CA GLY A 151 5.69 -13.15 6.18
C GLY A 151 6.03 -12.97 7.66
N LEU A 152 6.40 -14.05 8.28
CA LEU A 152 6.93 -14.05 9.62
C LEU A 152 8.45 -14.26 9.51
N PHE A 153 9.22 -13.20 9.71
CA PHE A 153 10.65 -13.35 9.90
C PHE A 153 10.94 -13.92 11.27
N ALA A 154 11.89 -14.82 11.36
CA ALA A 154 12.21 -15.52 12.59
C ALA A 154 13.73 -15.72 12.74
N ARG A 155 14.20 -15.76 13.99
CA ARG A 155 15.55 -16.22 14.30
C ARG A 155 15.55 -17.74 14.43
N LYS A 156 16.29 -18.42 13.55
CA LYS A 156 16.38 -19.89 13.52
C LYS A 156 16.83 -20.43 14.87
N SER A 157 17.85 -19.84 15.46
CA SER A 157 18.41 -20.25 16.75
C SER A 157 17.36 -20.24 17.87
N ALA A 158 16.45 -19.24 17.88
CA ALA A 158 15.39 -19.15 18.89
C ALA A 158 14.33 -20.26 18.70
N LEU A 159 13.97 -20.57 17.46
CA LEU A 159 13.04 -21.66 17.15
C LEU A 159 13.65 -23.03 17.44
N ASP A 160 14.93 -23.25 17.11
CA ASP A 160 15.67 -24.49 17.42
C ASP A 160 15.72 -24.71 18.94
N ALA A 161 15.94 -23.67 19.75
CA ALA A 161 16.03 -23.76 21.21
C ALA A 161 14.74 -24.29 21.87
N ILE A 162 13.57 -24.01 21.26
CA ILE A 162 12.26 -24.52 21.75
C ILE A 162 11.79 -25.79 21.01
N GLY A 163 12.58 -26.29 20.05
CA GLY A 163 12.23 -27.45 19.23
C GLY A 163 11.02 -27.21 18.33
N ALA A 164 10.86 -25.99 17.81
CA ALA A 164 9.76 -25.67 16.91
C ALA A 164 9.94 -26.28 15.52
N ARG A 165 8.87 -26.75 14.92
CA ARG A 165 8.84 -27.14 13.51
C ARG A 165 9.02 -25.89 12.64
N ILE A 166 9.77 -26.00 11.55
CA ILE A 166 10.00 -24.92 10.61
C ILE A 166 9.14 -25.17 9.36
N PRO A 167 8.06 -24.41 9.12
CA PRO A 167 7.26 -24.54 7.90
C PRO A 167 8.02 -23.99 6.69
N SER A 168 7.96 -24.70 5.56
CA SER A 168 8.66 -24.32 4.33
C SER A 168 7.78 -23.56 3.33
N ASN A 169 6.47 -23.65 3.47
CA ASN A 169 5.49 -23.05 2.56
C ASN A 169 4.17 -22.79 3.29
N ALA A 170 3.23 -22.10 2.61
CA ALA A 170 1.95 -21.71 3.20
C ALA A 170 1.05 -22.90 3.60
N ALA A 171 1.16 -24.06 2.91
CA ALA A 171 0.38 -25.25 3.26
C ALA A 171 0.86 -25.91 4.55
N GLU A 172 2.12 -25.65 4.93
CA GLU A 172 2.73 -26.14 6.17
C GLU A 172 2.70 -25.08 7.28
N ALA A 173 2.05 -23.95 7.11
CA ALA A 173 1.98 -22.89 8.10
C ALA A 173 1.61 -23.45 9.49
N TRP A 174 2.11 -22.83 10.54
CA TRP A 174 1.67 -23.14 11.88
C TRP A 174 0.18 -22.88 12.04
N SER A 175 -0.56 -23.80 12.63
CA SER A 175 -1.93 -23.49 13.07
C SER A 175 -1.88 -22.43 14.16
N ILE A 176 -2.99 -21.71 14.36
CA ILE A 176 -3.06 -20.69 15.42
C ILE A 176 -2.77 -21.29 16.81
N ALA A 177 -3.17 -22.53 17.06
CA ALA A 177 -2.88 -23.23 18.31
C ALA A 177 -1.37 -23.51 18.46
N GLU A 178 -0.70 -23.94 17.39
CA GLU A 178 0.75 -24.15 17.36
C GLU A 178 1.49 -22.82 17.54
N PHE A 179 1.05 -21.77 16.86
CA PHE A 179 1.66 -20.44 16.98
C PHE A 179 1.56 -19.89 18.41
N ASN A 180 0.40 -20.04 19.07
CA ASN A 180 0.23 -19.66 20.47
C ASN A 180 1.19 -20.42 21.40
N GLN A 181 1.42 -21.73 21.16
CA GLN A 181 2.38 -22.53 21.92
C GLN A 181 3.83 -22.05 21.68
N ILE A 182 4.17 -21.68 20.44
CA ILE A 182 5.49 -21.14 20.10
C ILE A 182 5.72 -19.83 20.84
N LEU A 183 4.75 -18.89 20.81
CA LEU A 183 4.86 -17.62 21.54
C LEU A 183 5.07 -17.85 23.05
N SER A 184 4.28 -18.77 23.66
CA SER A 184 4.41 -19.10 25.08
C SER A 184 5.81 -19.66 25.40
N LYS A 185 6.30 -20.61 24.62
CA LYS A 185 7.61 -21.24 24.85
C LYS A 185 8.79 -20.27 24.64
N LEU A 186 8.70 -19.38 23.65
CA LEU A 186 9.69 -18.32 23.46
C LEU A 186 9.67 -17.35 24.64
N ALA A 187 8.47 -16.93 25.10
CA ALA A 187 8.33 -16.03 26.23
C ALA A 187 8.79 -16.63 27.59
N GLU A 188 8.76 -17.96 27.75
CA GLU A 188 9.30 -18.65 28.90
C GLU A 188 10.84 -18.59 28.98
N GLN A 189 11.49 -18.42 27.81
CA GLN A 189 12.95 -18.32 27.70
C GLN A 189 13.44 -16.88 27.67
N ASP A 190 12.56 -15.92 27.50
CA ASP A 190 12.87 -14.50 27.39
C ASP A 190 12.62 -13.78 28.72
N GLN A 191 13.54 -12.84 29.09
CA GLN A 191 13.48 -12.15 30.39
C GLN A 191 12.32 -11.17 30.50
N ASP A 192 12.00 -10.46 29.42
CA ASP A 192 10.92 -9.48 29.37
C ASP A 192 9.65 -10.04 28.73
N ARG A 193 9.70 -11.29 28.21
CA ARG A 193 8.61 -12.03 27.57
C ARG A 193 8.18 -11.49 26.20
N MET A 194 8.80 -10.44 25.69
CA MET A 194 8.51 -9.86 24.39
C MET A 194 9.22 -10.67 23.30
N VAL A 195 8.45 -11.34 22.47
CA VAL A 195 8.98 -12.29 21.48
C VAL A 195 8.50 -12.04 20.07
N LEU A 196 7.51 -11.15 19.90
CA LEU A 196 6.84 -10.86 18.64
C LEU A 196 6.80 -9.37 18.36
N ASP A 197 7.31 -8.96 17.21
CA ASP A 197 7.17 -7.63 16.65
C ASP A 197 6.04 -7.63 15.63
N LEU A 198 5.00 -6.81 15.86
CA LEU A 198 3.85 -6.59 14.98
C LEU A 198 3.89 -5.25 14.25
N LYS A 199 5.00 -4.52 14.34
CA LYS A 199 5.15 -3.18 13.75
C LYS A 199 4.03 -2.22 14.18
N LEU A 200 3.73 -2.22 15.47
CA LEU A 200 2.65 -1.40 16.05
C LEU A 200 2.95 0.11 16.00
N ASN A 201 4.18 0.51 15.69
CA ASN A 201 4.59 1.89 15.39
C ASN A 201 4.18 2.35 13.98
N TYR A 202 3.89 1.42 13.06
CA TYR A 202 3.38 1.77 11.73
C TYR A 202 1.98 2.36 11.83
N ARG A 203 1.54 3.05 10.78
CA ARG A 203 0.27 3.80 10.77
C ARG A 203 -0.43 3.63 9.42
N GLY A 204 -1.66 4.14 9.34
CA GLY A 204 -2.43 4.17 8.10
C GLY A 204 -2.74 2.77 7.58
N GLU A 205 -2.41 2.50 6.34
CA GLU A 205 -2.71 1.26 5.63
C GLU A 205 -2.11 0.00 6.27
N TRP A 206 -1.07 0.14 7.11
CA TRP A 206 -0.48 -0.99 7.79
C TRP A 206 -1.50 -1.89 8.50
N PHE A 207 -2.49 -1.31 9.16
CA PHE A 207 -3.46 -2.10 9.94
C PHE A 207 -4.35 -2.97 9.04
N SER A 208 -4.83 -2.44 7.92
CA SER A 208 -5.59 -3.21 6.93
C SER A 208 -4.69 -4.18 6.17
N TYR A 209 -3.53 -3.75 5.70
CA TYR A 209 -2.60 -4.58 4.97
C TYR A 209 -1.99 -5.69 5.84
N GLY A 210 -1.56 -5.33 7.06
CA GLY A 210 -0.88 -6.23 7.98
C GLY A 210 -1.78 -7.28 8.62
N PHE A 211 -3.03 -6.93 8.91
CA PHE A 211 -3.87 -7.72 9.79
C PHE A 211 -5.22 -8.17 9.19
N SER A 212 -5.68 -7.64 8.06
CA SER A 212 -6.83 -8.24 7.38
C SER A 212 -6.58 -9.70 6.93
N PRO A 213 -5.35 -10.15 6.63
CA PRO A 213 -5.07 -11.56 6.38
C PRO A 213 -5.46 -12.49 7.52
N ILE A 214 -5.44 -12.03 8.77
CA ILE A 214 -5.92 -12.79 9.93
C ILE A 214 -7.42 -13.12 9.78
N LEU A 215 -8.22 -12.12 9.38
CA LEU A 215 -9.65 -12.31 9.12
C LEU A 215 -9.89 -13.34 8.02
N GLN A 216 -9.18 -13.18 6.89
CA GLN A 216 -9.33 -14.03 5.72
C GLN A 216 -8.85 -15.47 5.99
N SER A 217 -7.80 -15.64 6.79
CA SER A 217 -7.34 -16.94 7.27
C SER A 217 -8.32 -17.59 8.26
N ALA A 218 -9.16 -16.79 8.93
CA ALA A 218 -10.23 -17.28 9.80
C ALA A 218 -11.56 -17.52 9.07
N GLY A 219 -11.65 -17.24 7.77
CA GLY A 219 -12.90 -17.36 7.00
C GLY A 219 -13.83 -16.14 7.14
N ALA A 220 -13.31 -15.00 7.56
CA ALA A 220 -13.96 -13.70 7.60
C ALA A 220 -13.35 -12.73 6.59
N ASP A 221 -13.76 -11.47 6.57
CA ASP A 221 -13.16 -10.41 5.75
C ASP A 221 -13.53 -9.02 6.29
N LEU A 222 -13.01 -7.97 5.65
CA LEU A 222 -13.36 -6.57 5.93
C LEU A 222 -14.76 -6.21 5.43
N ILE A 223 -15.22 -6.84 4.33
CA ILE A 223 -16.48 -6.60 3.65
C ILE A 223 -16.87 -7.83 2.83
N ASP A 224 -18.13 -7.99 2.51
CA ASP A 224 -18.61 -9.01 1.58
C ASP A 224 -18.07 -8.74 0.16
N ARG A 225 -17.20 -9.62 -0.35
CA ARG A 225 -16.58 -9.46 -1.67
C ARG A 225 -17.48 -9.80 -2.85
N ARG A 226 -18.71 -10.28 -2.61
CA ARG A 226 -19.65 -10.61 -3.69
C ARG A 226 -20.18 -9.35 -4.38
N ASP A 227 -20.41 -8.30 -3.61
CA ASP A 227 -21.00 -7.05 -4.10
C ASP A 227 -20.37 -5.78 -3.47
N TYR A 228 -19.53 -5.94 -2.43
CA TYR A 228 -18.91 -4.84 -1.68
C TYR A 228 -19.92 -3.87 -1.04
N GLN A 229 -21.11 -4.38 -0.63
CA GLN A 229 -22.17 -3.53 -0.08
C GLN A 229 -22.34 -3.67 1.44
N ASN A 230 -21.83 -4.74 2.05
CA ASN A 230 -22.08 -5.04 3.46
C ASN A 230 -20.82 -5.49 4.18
N SER A 231 -20.49 -4.83 5.26
CA SER A 231 -19.47 -5.22 6.23
C SER A 231 -20.07 -5.98 7.43
N GLN A 232 -21.31 -5.64 7.80
CA GLN A 232 -22.04 -6.36 8.86
C GLN A 232 -22.25 -7.82 8.49
N GLY A 233 -22.01 -8.71 9.47
CA GLY A 233 -22.09 -10.16 9.29
C GLY A 233 -20.82 -10.75 8.63
N VAL A 234 -19.87 -9.93 8.23
CA VAL A 234 -18.60 -10.34 7.65
C VAL A 234 -17.44 -9.92 8.56
N LEU A 235 -17.25 -8.62 8.78
CA LEU A 235 -16.20 -8.08 9.66
C LEU A 235 -16.44 -8.40 11.13
N ASN A 236 -17.70 -8.47 11.57
CA ASN A 236 -18.09 -8.70 12.96
C ASN A 236 -18.66 -10.12 13.19
N ASN A 237 -18.41 -11.07 12.29
CA ASN A 237 -18.82 -12.45 12.50
C ASN A 237 -18.01 -13.13 13.63
N PRO A 238 -18.48 -14.24 14.20
CA PRO A 238 -17.77 -14.92 15.29
C PRO A 238 -16.33 -15.33 14.96
N ALA A 239 -16.03 -15.67 13.70
CA ALA A 239 -14.68 -16.05 13.29
C ALA A 239 -13.72 -14.84 13.29
N ALA A 240 -14.19 -13.67 12.83
CA ALA A 240 -13.42 -12.42 12.90
C ALA A 240 -13.11 -12.02 14.35
N VAL A 241 -14.14 -12.10 15.22
CA VAL A 241 -14.00 -11.80 16.66
C VAL A 241 -12.96 -12.73 17.30
N ALA A 242 -13.09 -14.05 17.08
CA ALA A 242 -12.14 -15.02 17.64
C ALA A 242 -10.71 -14.81 17.12
N ALA A 243 -10.53 -14.49 15.85
CA ALA A 243 -9.24 -14.27 15.23
C ALA A 243 -8.52 -13.03 15.80
N LEU A 244 -9.24 -11.91 15.93
CA LEU A 244 -8.65 -10.68 16.51
C LEU A 244 -8.53 -10.73 18.04
N GLN A 245 -9.29 -11.64 18.71
CA GLN A 245 -9.10 -11.92 20.12
C GLN A 245 -7.71 -12.52 20.39
N HIS A 246 -7.21 -13.42 19.52
CA HIS A 246 -5.83 -13.92 19.64
C HIS A 246 -4.80 -12.78 19.63
N LEU A 247 -4.97 -11.80 18.75
CA LEU A 247 -4.08 -10.65 18.70
C LEU A 247 -4.13 -9.83 20.01
N GLN A 248 -5.34 -9.57 20.54
CA GLN A 248 -5.51 -8.90 21.83
C GLN A 248 -4.89 -9.70 22.96
N ASP A 249 -5.05 -11.03 22.95
CA ASP A 249 -4.48 -11.93 23.95
C ASP A 249 -2.95 -11.91 23.94
N TRP A 250 -2.31 -11.90 22.76
CA TRP A 250 -0.84 -11.79 22.64
C TRP A 250 -0.32 -10.48 23.25
N ILE A 251 -0.99 -9.37 22.97
CA ILE A 251 -0.64 -8.05 23.54
C ILE A 251 -0.82 -8.06 25.07
N THR A 252 -1.95 -8.59 25.56
CA THR A 252 -2.29 -8.65 26.98
C THR A 252 -1.34 -9.58 27.75
N ALA A 253 -0.91 -10.69 27.13
CA ALA A 253 0.06 -11.62 27.72
C ALA A 253 1.49 -11.05 27.77
N GLY A 254 1.73 -9.89 27.13
CA GLY A 254 3.05 -9.25 27.07
C GLY A 254 4.02 -9.91 26.07
N TYR A 255 3.50 -10.64 25.08
CA TYR A 255 4.34 -11.27 24.06
C TYR A 255 4.77 -10.31 22.95
N VAL A 256 4.07 -9.19 22.80
CA VAL A 256 4.25 -8.24 21.70
C VAL A 256 5.09 -7.05 22.15
N ASP A 257 6.12 -6.74 21.37
CA ASP A 257 6.93 -5.53 21.56
C ASP A 257 6.06 -4.27 21.40
N PRO A 258 6.15 -3.26 22.27
CA PRO A 258 5.37 -2.04 22.17
C PRO A 258 5.70 -1.17 20.95
N ASN A 259 6.81 -1.50 20.25
CA ASN A 259 7.33 -0.79 19.07
C ASN A 259 7.52 0.70 19.31
N LEU A 260 8.37 1.03 20.25
CA LEU A 260 8.81 2.42 20.46
C LEU A 260 9.64 2.91 19.26
N ASP A 261 10.34 1.99 18.60
CA ASP A 261 11.07 2.17 17.35
C ASP A 261 10.90 0.91 16.46
N ASP A 262 11.68 0.81 15.39
CA ASP A 262 11.62 -0.29 14.42
C ASP A 262 12.75 -1.32 14.61
N ALA A 263 13.50 -1.25 15.70
CA ALA A 263 14.76 -1.95 15.88
C ALA A 263 14.66 -3.25 16.69
N ALA A 264 13.50 -3.60 17.26
CA ALA A 264 13.34 -4.72 18.17
C ALA A 264 13.88 -6.04 17.60
N PHE A 265 13.55 -6.40 16.36
CA PHE A 265 14.04 -7.61 15.71
C PHE A 265 15.52 -7.53 15.35
N VAL A 266 16.00 -6.41 14.80
CA VAL A 266 17.40 -6.18 14.44
C VAL A 266 18.31 -6.27 15.67
N ASN A 267 17.87 -5.73 16.80
CA ASN A 267 18.60 -5.75 18.07
C ASN A 267 18.47 -7.08 18.83
N GLY A 268 17.68 -8.02 18.34
CA GLY A 268 17.47 -9.33 18.97
C GLY A 268 16.62 -9.28 20.23
N GLN A 269 15.83 -8.23 20.41
CA GLN A 269 14.88 -8.09 21.51
C GLN A 269 13.65 -8.99 21.34
N VAL A 270 13.35 -9.39 20.10
CA VAL A 270 12.28 -10.33 19.79
C VAL A 270 12.79 -11.45 18.87
N ALA A 271 12.17 -12.61 18.92
CA ALA A 271 12.51 -13.76 18.08
C ALA A 271 11.78 -13.79 16.75
N LEU A 272 10.61 -13.13 16.67
CA LEU A 272 9.69 -13.14 15.54
C LEU A 272 9.31 -11.70 15.12
N SER A 273 9.17 -11.46 13.82
CA SER A 273 8.65 -10.18 13.30
C SER A 273 7.67 -10.43 12.16
N TRP A 274 6.44 -9.93 12.32
CA TRP A 274 5.38 -9.97 11.32
C TRP A 274 5.47 -8.73 10.45
N VAL A 275 6.04 -8.85 9.25
CA VAL A 275 6.33 -7.71 8.39
C VAL A 275 6.48 -8.16 6.93
N GLY A 276 6.59 -7.22 6.00
CA GLY A 276 6.81 -7.50 4.58
C GLY A 276 8.28 -7.51 4.16
N HIS A 277 8.46 -7.66 2.85
CA HIS A 277 9.75 -7.76 2.18
C HIS A 277 10.72 -6.60 2.49
N TRP A 278 10.20 -5.40 2.76
CA TRP A 278 10.99 -4.18 3.00
C TRP A 278 11.91 -4.25 4.22
N ALA A 279 11.64 -5.14 5.18
CA ALA A 279 12.51 -5.34 6.33
C ALA A 279 13.68 -6.30 6.06
N TYR A 280 13.66 -7.02 4.93
CA TYR A 280 14.62 -8.10 4.66
C TYR A 280 16.08 -7.64 4.67
N ALA A 281 16.39 -6.50 4.05
CA ALA A 281 17.79 -6.06 3.94
C ALA A 281 18.42 -5.82 5.31
N ASP A 282 17.73 -5.13 6.20
CA ASP A 282 18.20 -4.85 7.57
C ASP A 282 18.27 -6.13 8.41
N TYR A 283 17.26 -7.01 8.27
CA TYR A 283 17.20 -8.27 8.98
C TYR A 283 18.31 -9.24 8.52
N LYS A 284 18.56 -9.30 7.21
CA LYS A 284 19.66 -10.11 6.64
C LYS A 284 21.03 -9.59 7.06
N GLN A 285 21.19 -8.28 7.16
CA GLN A 285 22.43 -7.68 7.67
C GLN A 285 22.64 -8.01 9.15
N ALA A 286 21.60 -7.94 9.97
CA ALA A 286 21.67 -8.26 11.40
C ALA A 286 21.88 -9.76 11.67
N TRP A 287 21.23 -10.63 10.89
CA TRP A 287 21.16 -12.07 11.09
C TRP A 287 21.51 -12.86 9.81
N PRO A 288 22.76 -12.78 9.27
CA PRO A 288 23.12 -13.33 7.96
C PRO A 288 22.85 -14.82 7.79
N SER A 289 23.03 -15.61 8.86
CA SER A 289 22.86 -17.07 8.88
C SER A 289 21.76 -17.57 9.81
N ASP A 290 21.09 -16.67 10.54
CA ASP A 290 20.06 -17.01 11.54
C ASP A 290 18.66 -16.53 11.13
N LEU A 291 18.54 -15.87 9.97
CA LEU A 291 17.28 -15.36 9.46
C LEU A 291 16.50 -16.43 8.71
N LEU A 292 15.23 -16.59 9.09
CA LEU A 292 14.22 -17.37 8.36
C LEU A 292 13.09 -16.47 7.91
N LEU A 293 12.48 -16.80 6.77
CA LEU A 293 11.20 -16.25 6.30
C LEU A 293 10.19 -17.40 6.27
N LEU A 294 9.11 -17.25 7.03
CA LEU A 294 8.07 -18.24 7.25
C LEU A 294 6.70 -17.71 6.80
N PRO A 295 5.74 -18.60 6.43
CA PRO A 295 4.36 -18.19 6.19
C PRO A 295 3.71 -17.68 7.49
N LEU A 296 2.73 -16.78 7.33
CA LEU A 296 1.90 -16.34 8.45
C LEU A 296 1.06 -17.51 9.00
N PRO A 297 0.65 -17.47 10.28
CA PRO A 297 -0.13 -18.55 10.87
C PRO A 297 -1.48 -18.79 10.20
N ASP A 298 -1.94 -20.04 10.23
CA ASP A 298 -3.26 -20.47 9.77
C ASP A 298 -4.29 -20.38 10.90
N PHE A 299 -5.31 -19.52 10.70
CA PHE A 299 -6.43 -19.33 11.64
C PHE A 299 -7.63 -20.26 11.35
N GLY A 300 -7.47 -21.27 10.49
CA GLY A 300 -8.48 -22.32 10.24
C GLY A 300 -8.92 -22.45 8.78
N HIS A 301 -8.59 -21.52 7.90
CA HIS A 301 -8.91 -21.56 6.46
C HIS A 301 -7.65 -21.39 5.58
N GLY A 302 -6.52 -21.90 6.06
CA GLY A 302 -5.22 -21.78 5.43
C GLY A 302 -4.53 -20.46 5.74
N SER A 303 -3.19 -20.47 5.71
CA SER A 303 -2.40 -19.26 5.81
C SER A 303 -2.78 -18.27 4.72
N LYS A 304 -2.92 -17.00 5.07
CA LYS A 304 -3.15 -15.90 4.14
C LYS A 304 -2.12 -14.81 4.37
N THR A 305 -1.76 -14.11 3.30
CA THR A 305 -0.89 -12.93 3.36
C THR A 305 -1.57 -11.75 2.67
N GLY A 306 -1.18 -10.54 3.02
CA GLY A 306 -1.56 -9.36 2.27
C GLY A 306 -1.01 -9.38 0.86
N GLN A 307 -1.79 -8.89 -0.09
CA GLN A 307 -1.36 -8.59 -1.44
C GLN A 307 -1.47 -7.09 -1.65
N GLY A 308 -0.61 -6.57 -2.43
CA GLY A 308 -0.72 -5.21 -2.85
C GLY A 308 0.63 -4.53 -2.86
N SER A 309 0.62 -3.43 -3.53
CA SER A 309 1.81 -2.64 -3.68
C SER A 309 1.43 -1.27 -4.20
N TRP A 310 2.42 -0.43 -4.33
CA TRP A 310 2.31 0.85 -4.98
C TRP A 310 2.16 0.67 -6.49
N ASN A 311 1.18 1.36 -7.05
CA ASN A 311 0.81 1.27 -8.45
C ASN A 311 0.98 2.62 -9.14
N TRP A 312 1.38 2.58 -10.40
CA TRP A 312 1.53 3.73 -11.26
C TRP A 312 0.30 3.92 -12.15
N GLY A 313 -0.29 5.11 -12.12
CA GLY A 313 -1.41 5.50 -12.98
C GLY A 313 -1.16 6.86 -13.63
N ILE A 314 -1.92 7.16 -14.67
CA ILE A 314 -1.88 8.43 -15.39
C ILE A 314 -3.11 9.24 -15.01
N SER A 315 -2.90 10.49 -14.61
CA SER A 315 -4.00 11.40 -14.29
C SER A 315 -4.85 11.70 -15.55
N ARG A 316 -6.17 11.76 -15.37
CA ARG A 316 -7.08 12.18 -16.43
C ARG A 316 -6.84 13.62 -16.90
N THR A 317 -6.28 14.46 -16.04
CA THR A 317 -5.95 15.85 -16.34
C THR A 317 -4.56 16.04 -16.95
N SER A 318 -3.79 14.97 -17.15
CA SER A 318 -2.47 15.06 -17.80
C SER A 318 -2.56 15.61 -19.21
N HIS A 319 -1.72 16.60 -19.50
CA HIS A 319 -1.55 17.14 -20.85
C HIS A 319 -0.58 16.31 -21.71
N HIS A 320 0.16 15.36 -21.09
CA HIS A 320 1.20 14.54 -21.72
C HIS A 320 1.00 13.03 -21.51
N PRO A 321 -0.21 12.45 -21.74
CA PRO A 321 -0.48 11.06 -21.39
C PRO A 321 0.42 10.06 -22.13
N SER A 322 0.82 10.35 -23.38
CA SER A 322 1.74 9.50 -24.13
C SER A 322 3.15 9.48 -23.54
N VAL A 323 3.66 10.62 -23.05
CA VAL A 323 4.97 10.72 -22.39
C VAL A 323 4.91 10.07 -21.00
N ALA A 324 3.82 10.25 -20.27
CA ALA A 324 3.55 9.56 -19.01
C ALA A 324 3.57 8.02 -19.19
N ALA A 325 2.96 7.52 -20.27
CA ALA A 325 2.99 6.09 -20.60
C ALA A 325 4.39 5.59 -21.00
N GLN A 326 5.21 6.41 -21.67
CA GLN A 326 6.60 6.09 -21.94
C GLN A 326 7.42 6.00 -20.67
N PHE A 327 7.22 6.91 -19.72
CA PHE A 327 7.87 6.87 -18.42
C PHE A 327 7.49 5.60 -17.64
N ILE A 328 6.20 5.25 -17.55
CA ILE A 328 5.74 4.01 -16.91
C ILE A 328 6.32 2.79 -17.61
N SER A 329 6.33 2.78 -18.95
CA SER A 329 6.92 1.68 -19.75
C SER A 329 8.42 1.52 -19.47
N PHE A 330 9.16 2.62 -19.30
CA PHE A 330 10.57 2.59 -18.91
C PHE A 330 10.75 1.96 -17.52
N LEU A 331 9.96 2.38 -16.53
CA LEU A 331 10.02 1.81 -15.17
C LEU A 331 9.73 0.30 -15.17
N LEU A 332 8.87 -0.18 -16.09
CA LEU A 332 8.50 -1.59 -16.23
C LEU A 332 9.47 -2.41 -17.10
N SER A 333 10.53 -1.79 -17.63
CA SER A 333 11.59 -2.57 -18.29
C SER A 333 12.28 -3.49 -17.28
N VAL A 334 12.68 -4.68 -17.72
CA VAL A 334 13.20 -5.74 -16.83
C VAL A 334 14.33 -5.27 -15.93
N ASP A 335 15.26 -4.50 -16.49
CA ASP A 335 16.42 -4.00 -15.74
C ASP A 335 16.02 -2.96 -14.68
N GLU A 336 15.04 -2.09 -14.97
CA GLU A 336 14.56 -1.09 -14.02
C GLU A 336 13.69 -1.73 -12.92
N VAL A 337 12.85 -2.71 -13.26
CA VAL A 337 12.12 -3.54 -12.30
C VAL A 337 13.07 -4.25 -11.33
N LEU A 338 14.15 -4.86 -11.85
CA LEU A 338 15.14 -5.54 -11.02
C LEU A 338 15.91 -4.56 -10.12
N ARG A 339 16.23 -3.34 -10.61
CA ARG A 339 16.88 -2.32 -9.77
C ARG A 339 16.00 -1.96 -8.57
N MET A 340 14.71 -1.73 -8.80
CA MET A 340 13.76 -1.39 -7.75
C MET A 340 13.56 -2.56 -6.78
N SER A 341 13.31 -3.76 -7.29
CA SER A 341 13.13 -4.98 -6.49
C SER A 341 14.36 -5.30 -5.63
N ASN A 342 15.57 -5.14 -6.16
CA ASN A 342 16.79 -5.35 -5.39
C ASN A 342 17.01 -4.29 -4.29
N ALA A 343 16.46 -3.09 -4.45
CA ALA A 343 16.58 -2.02 -3.46
C ALA A 343 15.58 -2.14 -2.32
N ASN A 344 14.33 -2.54 -2.63
CA ASN A 344 13.24 -2.60 -1.65
C ASN A 344 12.87 -4.02 -1.20
N GLY A 345 13.50 -5.05 -1.78
CA GLY A 345 13.21 -6.45 -1.48
C GLY A 345 11.86 -6.96 -1.99
N ALA A 346 11.12 -6.17 -2.77
CA ALA A 346 9.79 -6.52 -3.25
C ALA A 346 9.81 -7.55 -4.39
N VAL A 347 8.70 -8.27 -4.59
CA VAL A 347 8.54 -9.20 -5.71
C VAL A 347 8.54 -8.41 -7.02
N PRO A 348 9.41 -8.70 -8.00
CA PRO A 348 9.39 -8.00 -9.29
C PRO A 348 8.02 -8.08 -9.96
N GLY A 349 7.52 -6.95 -10.48
CA GLY A 349 6.16 -6.86 -11.05
C GLY A 349 5.96 -7.55 -12.40
N THR A 350 7.04 -8.05 -13.02
CA THR A 350 7.00 -8.72 -14.34
C THR A 350 7.55 -10.14 -14.27
N ARG A 351 6.99 -11.04 -15.10
CA ARG A 351 7.43 -12.46 -15.17
C ARG A 351 8.90 -12.57 -15.54
N SER A 352 9.33 -11.79 -16.53
CA SER A 352 10.72 -11.79 -17.01
C SER A 352 11.70 -11.33 -15.92
N ALA A 353 11.31 -10.36 -15.08
CA ALA A 353 12.15 -9.91 -13.97
C ALA A 353 12.18 -10.95 -12.82
N VAL A 354 11.06 -11.59 -12.50
CA VAL A 354 11.04 -12.69 -11.49
C VAL A 354 12.02 -13.79 -11.89
N GLN A 355 12.00 -14.21 -13.15
CA GLN A 355 12.92 -15.28 -13.66
C GLN A 355 14.40 -14.89 -13.55
N ARG A 356 14.73 -13.61 -13.63
CA ARG A 356 16.12 -13.11 -13.53
C ARG A 356 16.51 -12.66 -12.13
N SER A 357 15.60 -12.65 -11.17
CA SER A 357 15.86 -12.18 -9.82
C SER A 357 16.66 -13.22 -9.01
N LEU A 358 17.69 -12.76 -8.32
CA LEU A 358 18.46 -13.59 -7.37
C LEU A 358 17.66 -13.90 -6.09
N HIS A 359 16.75 -13.02 -5.70
CA HIS A 359 15.95 -13.18 -4.48
C HIS A 359 14.71 -14.04 -4.69
N TYR A 360 14.19 -14.11 -5.92
CA TYR A 360 12.90 -14.72 -6.25
C TYR A 360 12.98 -15.90 -7.21
N GLY A 361 14.18 -16.22 -7.73
CA GLY A 361 14.44 -17.45 -8.49
C GLY A 361 14.25 -18.71 -7.62
N ASP A 362 14.48 -19.89 -8.20
CA ASP A 362 14.14 -21.18 -7.58
C ASP A 362 14.79 -21.40 -6.19
N ASP A 363 15.99 -20.89 -5.97
CA ASP A 363 16.71 -20.96 -4.70
C ASP A 363 16.74 -19.62 -3.94
N GLY A 364 15.87 -18.69 -4.28
CA GLY A 364 15.85 -17.34 -3.73
C GLY A 364 15.34 -17.30 -2.28
N GLU A 365 16.04 -16.58 -1.42
CA GLU A 365 15.70 -16.46 0.02
C GLU A 365 14.34 -15.81 0.29
N LEU A 366 13.79 -15.05 -0.67
CA LEU A 366 12.48 -14.41 -0.60
C LEU A 366 11.41 -15.12 -1.43
N ARG A 367 11.73 -16.31 -1.95
CA ARG A 367 10.83 -17.09 -2.83
C ARG A 367 9.43 -17.27 -2.27
N LEU A 368 9.30 -17.40 -0.95
CA LEU A 368 8.00 -17.54 -0.27
C LEU A 368 7.00 -16.45 -0.69
N PHE A 369 7.42 -15.19 -0.80
CA PHE A 369 6.52 -14.11 -1.22
C PHE A 369 5.99 -14.29 -2.64
N ALA A 370 6.86 -14.69 -3.58
CA ALA A 370 6.45 -14.97 -4.96
C ALA A 370 5.52 -16.19 -5.03
N ASP A 371 5.82 -17.26 -4.29
CA ASP A 371 4.99 -18.47 -4.25
C ASP A 371 3.61 -18.17 -3.66
N GLN A 372 3.49 -17.34 -2.63
CA GLN A 372 2.22 -16.91 -2.06
C GLN A 372 1.34 -16.16 -3.07
N LEU A 373 1.94 -15.29 -3.91
CA LEU A 373 1.25 -14.60 -5.00
C LEU A 373 0.76 -15.57 -6.09
N MET A 374 1.62 -16.53 -6.49
CA MET A 374 1.30 -17.46 -7.56
C MET A 374 0.29 -18.55 -7.14
N GLN A 375 0.27 -18.93 -5.86
CA GLN A 375 -0.60 -19.98 -5.32
C GLN A 375 -1.96 -19.49 -4.83
N GLY A 376 -2.26 -18.17 -4.94
CA GLY A 376 -3.51 -17.58 -4.49
C GLY A 376 -3.68 -17.53 -2.96
N VAL A 377 -2.57 -17.56 -2.24
CA VAL A 377 -2.51 -17.40 -0.78
C VAL A 377 -2.57 -15.91 -0.40
N SER A 378 -2.09 -15.04 -1.29
CA SER A 378 -2.16 -13.61 -1.09
C SER A 378 -3.58 -13.08 -1.36
N MET A 379 -4.01 -12.17 -0.48
CA MET A 379 -5.35 -11.59 -0.51
C MET A 379 -5.27 -10.10 -0.80
N PRO A 380 -5.80 -9.63 -1.94
CA PRO A 380 -5.90 -8.20 -2.21
C PRO A 380 -6.85 -7.54 -1.22
N ARG A 381 -6.59 -6.29 -0.88
CA ARG A 381 -7.54 -5.46 -0.15
C ARG A 381 -8.81 -5.24 -0.97
N PRO A 382 -9.96 -4.90 -0.35
CA PRO A 382 -11.25 -4.80 -1.03
C PRO A 382 -11.23 -3.89 -2.28
N LYS A 383 -11.81 -4.38 -3.37
CA LYS A 383 -11.87 -3.69 -4.67
C LYS A 383 -13.12 -2.83 -4.79
N THR A 384 -13.19 -1.77 -4.02
CA THR A 384 -14.38 -0.91 -3.94
C THR A 384 -14.00 0.56 -3.75
N PRO A 385 -14.78 1.50 -4.30
CA PRO A 385 -14.60 2.92 -3.99
C PRO A 385 -14.78 3.26 -2.50
N ALA A 386 -15.46 2.41 -1.72
CA ALA A 386 -15.61 2.53 -0.26
C ALA A 386 -14.32 2.22 0.52
N TYR A 387 -13.24 1.78 -0.14
CA TYR A 387 -12.03 1.34 0.54
C TYR A 387 -11.43 2.36 1.53
N PRO A 388 -11.39 3.68 1.25
CA PRO A 388 -10.92 4.66 2.22
C PRO A 388 -11.68 4.65 3.55
N ALA A 389 -12.99 4.42 3.53
CA ALA A 389 -13.80 4.28 4.74
C ALA A 389 -13.51 2.94 5.46
N ILE A 390 -13.40 1.85 4.70
CA ILE A 390 -13.09 0.52 5.24
C ILE A 390 -11.76 0.53 6.00
N THR A 391 -10.70 1.03 5.39
CA THR A 391 -9.37 1.06 6.02
C THR A 391 -9.34 1.98 7.24
N ALA A 392 -10.00 3.14 7.18
CA ALA A 392 -10.08 4.07 8.31
C ALA A 392 -10.82 3.48 9.52
N GLU A 393 -11.96 2.82 9.29
CA GLU A 393 -12.73 2.22 10.38
C GLU A 393 -12.03 0.96 10.96
N PHE A 394 -11.40 0.14 10.10
CA PHE A 394 -10.61 -0.99 10.58
C PHE A 394 -9.39 -0.55 11.39
N GLN A 395 -8.69 0.50 10.96
CA GLN A 395 -7.60 1.10 11.75
C GLN A 395 -8.07 1.54 13.14
N LYS A 396 -9.22 2.22 13.23
CA LYS A 396 -9.79 2.64 14.53
C LYS A 396 -10.13 1.42 15.40
N ALA A 397 -10.74 0.40 14.78
CA ALA A 397 -11.07 -0.85 15.46
C ALA A 397 -9.81 -1.52 16.02
N PHE A 398 -8.78 -1.67 15.21
CA PHE A 398 -7.50 -2.25 15.62
C PHE A 398 -6.88 -1.51 16.80
N GLN A 399 -6.86 -0.17 16.77
CA GLN A 399 -6.33 0.63 17.88
C GLN A 399 -7.12 0.41 19.18
N GLN A 400 -8.43 0.27 19.13
CA GLN A 400 -9.25 0.00 20.30
C GLN A 400 -9.01 -1.42 20.84
N ILE A 401 -8.91 -2.42 19.95
CA ILE A 401 -8.55 -3.81 20.29
C ILE A 401 -7.18 -3.84 20.98
N ARG A 402 -6.19 -3.16 20.43
CA ARG A 402 -4.84 -3.04 21.00
C ARG A 402 -4.86 -2.49 22.43
N HIS A 403 -5.81 -1.62 22.76
CA HIS A 403 -5.97 -1.02 24.09
C HIS A 403 -6.94 -1.78 25.01
N GLY A 404 -7.33 -3.00 24.65
CA GLY A 404 -8.11 -3.90 25.48
C GLY A 404 -9.63 -3.64 25.47
N VAL A 405 -10.13 -2.88 24.49
CA VAL A 405 -11.58 -2.76 24.30
C VAL A 405 -12.14 -4.07 23.75
N ASP A 406 -13.37 -4.42 24.12
CA ASP A 406 -14.05 -5.65 23.69
C ASP A 406 -14.07 -5.76 22.15
N VAL A 407 -13.54 -6.88 21.62
CA VAL A 407 -13.33 -7.09 20.19
C VAL A 407 -14.67 -7.11 19.45
N SER A 408 -15.68 -7.79 19.97
CA SER A 408 -17.00 -7.88 19.34
C SER A 408 -17.64 -6.51 19.21
N GLN A 409 -17.65 -5.73 20.30
CA GLN A 409 -18.20 -4.37 20.30
C GLN A 409 -17.53 -3.45 19.27
N VAL A 410 -16.20 -3.54 19.18
CA VAL A 410 -15.42 -2.67 18.29
C VAL A 410 -15.66 -3.03 16.82
N LEU A 411 -15.71 -4.32 16.50
CA LEU A 411 -15.99 -4.78 15.14
C LEU A 411 -17.42 -4.49 14.71
N ASP A 412 -18.40 -4.58 15.60
CA ASP A 412 -19.78 -4.17 15.35
C ASP A 412 -19.86 -2.69 14.96
N GLN A 413 -19.17 -1.83 15.71
CA GLN A 413 -19.13 -0.40 15.41
C GLN A 413 -18.44 -0.09 14.08
N ALA A 414 -17.32 -0.76 13.78
CA ALA A 414 -16.62 -0.58 12.52
C ALA A 414 -17.48 -1.01 11.32
N ALA A 415 -18.09 -2.20 11.40
CA ALA A 415 -18.98 -2.72 10.36
C ALA A 415 -20.17 -1.78 10.10
N GLN A 416 -20.82 -1.27 11.16
CA GLN A 416 -21.95 -0.34 11.04
C GLN A 416 -21.54 0.98 10.35
N ARG A 417 -20.35 1.51 10.65
CA ARG A 417 -19.86 2.77 10.03
C ARG A 417 -19.49 2.58 8.58
N ILE A 418 -18.89 1.44 8.23
CA ILE A 418 -18.60 1.10 6.84
C ILE A 418 -19.90 1.00 6.03
N ASP A 419 -20.89 0.26 6.53
CA ASP A 419 -22.18 0.13 5.86
C ASP A 419 -22.92 1.47 5.75
N GLN A 420 -22.78 2.35 6.76
CA GLN A 420 -23.35 3.69 6.70
C GLN A 420 -22.68 4.56 5.63
N ASP A 421 -21.34 4.52 5.50
CA ASP A 421 -20.62 5.22 4.44
C ASP A 421 -21.06 4.76 3.05
N ILE A 422 -21.18 3.46 2.84
CA ILE A 422 -21.66 2.87 1.58
C ILE A 422 -23.08 3.38 1.25
N LYS A 423 -23.96 3.40 2.26
CA LYS A 423 -25.33 3.90 2.10
C LYS A 423 -25.39 5.39 1.79
N ASP A 424 -24.58 6.20 2.47
CA ASP A 424 -24.50 7.65 2.26
C ASP A 424 -24.01 8.00 0.86
N ASN A 425 -23.14 7.16 0.30
CA ASN A 425 -22.65 7.23 -1.08
C ASN A 425 -23.49 6.42 -2.09
N GLN A 426 -24.75 6.03 -1.73
CA GLN A 426 -25.70 5.33 -2.60
C GLN A 426 -25.15 4.01 -3.17
N GLY A 427 -24.30 3.30 -2.42
CA GLY A 427 -23.65 2.05 -2.84
C GLY A 427 -22.50 2.26 -3.82
N TYR A 428 -21.98 3.48 -3.96
CA TYR A 428 -20.92 3.84 -4.91
C TYR A 428 -21.28 3.42 -6.35
N PRO A 429 -22.29 4.01 -6.96
CA PRO A 429 -22.70 3.66 -8.32
C PRO A 429 -21.54 3.86 -9.29
N ALA A 430 -21.52 3.05 -10.38
CA ALA A 430 -20.49 3.17 -11.42
C ALA A 430 -20.34 4.63 -11.86
N ALA A 431 -19.11 5.08 -12.08
CA ALA A 431 -18.82 6.41 -12.60
C ALA A 431 -19.57 6.62 -13.94
N ARG A 432 -20.31 7.69 -14.07
CA ARG A 432 -21.09 8.01 -15.28
C ARG A 432 -20.18 8.55 -16.38
#